data_4eabc9145311f3ad86c063d3b12d4573
#
_entry.id   4eabc9145311f3ad86c063d3b12d4573
#
_cell.length_a   1.000
_cell.length_b   1.000
_cell.length_c   1.000
_cell.angle_alpha   90.00
_cell.angle_beta   90.00
_cell.angle_gamma   90.00
#
_symmetry.space_group_name_H-M   'P 1'
#
loop_
_entity.id
_entity.type
_entity.pdbx_description
1 polymer ?
#
loop_
_entity_poly.entity_id
_entity_poly.type
_entity_poly.pdbx_seq_one_letter_code
_entity_poly.pdbx_strand_id
1 'polypeptide(L)'
;VAADFINGRPNDNIGLTVFAGQSFTQSPLTIDHAVLLNLFSSVDCSMAMNGIIEDGTAIGLGIANAVSRLKESKAKSKVVILLTDGSNNRGDISPLTAAEIAKTYGVRVYTIGVGSNGTAPYPYPTVGGVQYVQMPVEIDENTLQQIAQTADGQYYRATSNSKLKEVYEEIDKLERTKLNVKDFSRKSEEYMLFAVWALVCVI
;
A
#
# COMPACT_ATOMS: atom_id res chain seq x y z
N VAL A 1 -12.63 4.46 7.59
CA VAL A 1 -11.68 5.25 6.78
C VAL A 1 -11.22 4.47 5.55
N ALA A 2 -10.54 3.30 5.70
CA ALA A 2 -10.11 2.52 4.53
C ALA A 2 -11.29 2.06 3.66
N ALA A 3 -12.41 1.65 4.27
CA ALA A 3 -13.64 1.30 3.55
C ALA A 3 -14.22 2.50 2.77
N ASP A 4 -14.17 3.69 3.32
CA ASP A 4 -14.64 4.91 2.64
C ASP A 4 -13.75 5.23 1.43
N PHE A 5 -12.43 5.03 1.57
CA PHE A 5 -11.48 5.19 0.46
C PHE A 5 -11.78 4.20 -0.68
N ILE A 6 -12.03 2.93 -0.36
CA ILE A 6 -12.40 1.89 -1.33
C ILE A 6 -13.70 2.28 -2.06
N ASN A 7 -14.74 2.67 -1.30
CA ASN A 7 -16.04 3.06 -1.86
C ASN A 7 -15.95 4.32 -2.76
N GLY A 8 -15.00 5.21 -2.51
CA GLY A 8 -14.76 6.40 -3.34
C GLY A 8 -14.11 6.12 -4.70
N ARG A 9 -13.76 4.86 -5.01
CA ARG A 9 -12.98 4.46 -6.20
C ARG A 9 -13.63 3.34 -7.01
N PRO A 10 -14.88 3.50 -7.48
CA PRO A 10 -15.69 2.40 -8.03
C PRO A 10 -15.08 1.73 -9.29
N ASN A 11 -14.12 2.38 -9.96
CA ASN A 11 -13.52 1.88 -11.19
C ASN A 11 -12.08 1.35 -11.00
N ASP A 12 -11.56 1.40 -9.78
CA ASP A 12 -10.19 0.94 -9.50
C ASP A 12 -10.18 -0.56 -9.16
N ASN A 13 -9.18 -1.28 -9.68
CA ASN A 13 -8.87 -2.61 -9.21
C ASN A 13 -8.13 -2.53 -7.89
N ILE A 14 -8.76 -2.98 -6.81
CA ILE A 14 -8.20 -2.94 -5.46
C ILE A 14 -8.04 -4.36 -4.94
N GLY A 15 -6.91 -4.66 -4.33
CA GLY A 15 -6.63 -5.91 -3.63
C GLY A 15 -6.26 -5.65 -2.18
N LEU A 16 -6.31 -6.70 -1.37
CA LEU A 16 -5.97 -6.66 0.04
C LEU A 16 -4.90 -7.70 0.36
N THR A 17 -3.77 -7.22 0.85
CA THR A 17 -2.69 -8.05 1.40
C THR A 17 -2.62 -7.82 2.91
N VAL A 18 -2.63 -8.90 3.67
CA VAL A 18 -2.47 -8.88 5.12
C VAL A 18 -1.09 -9.43 5.45
N PHE A 19 -0.45 -8.83 6.44
CA PHE A 19 0.85 -9.30 6.93
C PHE A 19 0.95 -9.18 8.45
N ALA A 20 1.68 -10.12 9.03
CA ALA A 20 2.17 -10.13 10.41
C ALA A 20 3.59 -10.72 10.34
N GLY A 21 3.95 -11.82 11.01
CA GLY A 21 5.22 -12.54 10.78
C GLY A 21 5.36 -13.12 9.37
N GLN A 22 4.24 -13.36 8.71
CA GLN A 22 4.11 -13.79 7.31
C GLN A 22 3.17 -12.85 6.56
N SER A 23 3.05 -13.03 5.23
CA SER A 23 2.15 -12.25 4.39
C SER A 23 1.33 -13.13 3.48
N PHE A 24 0.05 -12.79 3.30
CA PHE A 24 -0.83 -13.45 2.34
C PHE A 24 -1.79 -12.47 1.67
N THR A 25 -2.31 -12.88 0.51
CA THR A 25 -3.31 -12.11 -0.22
C THR A 25 -4.70 -12.49 0.31
N GLN A 26 -5.36 -11.59 1.03
CA GLN A 26 -6.71 -11.75 1.53
C GLN A 26 -7.74 -11.59 0.42
N SER A 27 -7.51 -10.63 -0.49
CA SER A 27 -8.29 -10.44 -1.70
C SER A 27 -7.37 -10.15 -2.89
N PRO A 28 -7.52 -10.86 -4.03
CA PRO A 28 -6.84 -10.47 -5.26
C PRO A 28 -7.36 -9.11 -5.76
N LEU A 29 -6.71 -8.55 -6.79
CA LEU A 29 -7.18 -7.34 -7.45
C LEU A 29 -8.58 -7.57 -8.03
N THR A 30 -9.54 -6.75 -7.61
CA THR A 30 -10.94 -6.83 -8.03
C THR A 30 -11.58 -5.46 -8.15
N ILE A 31 -12.59 -5.34 -9.01
CA ILE A 31 -13.52 -4.20 -9.08
C ILE A 31 -14.78 -4.46 -8.24
N ASP A 32 -14.96 -5.68 -7.72
CA ASP A 32 -16.06 -6.01 -6.81
C ASP A 32 -15.69 -5.59 -5.38
N HIS A 33 -15.96 -4.33 -5.09
CA HIS A 33 -15.64 -3.74 -3.78
C HIS A 33 -16.55 -4.27 -2.67
N ALA A 34 -17.73 -4.82 -2.98
CA ALA A 34 -18.59 -5.41 -1.96
C ALA A 34 -17.94 -6.68 -1.37
N VAL A 35 -17.43 -7.55 -2.24
CA VAL A 35 -16.66 -8.74 -1.82
C VAL A 35 -15.39 -8.33 -1.10
N LEU A 36 -14.65 -7.33 -1.61
CA LEU A 36 -13.42 -6.83 -0.97
C LEU A 36 -13.70 -6.35 0.45
N LEU A 37 -14.75 -5.56 0.67
CA LEU A 37 -15.11 -5.03 1.98
C LEU A 37 -15.55 -6.12 2.96
N ASN A 38 -16.23 -7.16 2.49
CA ASN A 38 -16.55 -8.33 3.30
C ASN A 38 -15.27 -9.05 3.78
N LEU A 39 -14.32 -9.26 2.88
CA LEU A 39 -13.02 -9.85 3.21
C LEU A 39 -12.19 -8.93 4.13
N PHE A 40 -12.24 -7.61 3.92
CA PHE A 40 -11.61 -6.63 4.80
C PHE A 40 -12.16 -6.68 6.23
N SER A 41 -13.48 -6.82 6.38
CA SER A 41 -14.14 -6.89 7.70
C SER A 41 -13.80 -8.18 8.48
N SER A 42 -13.32 -9.23 7.80
CA SER A 42 -12.89 -10.48 8.43
C SER A 42 -11.44 -10.45 8.93
N VAL A 43 -10.68 -9.39 8.62
CA VAL A 43 -9.31 -9.24 9.10
C VAL A 43 -9.36 -8.78 10.56
N ASP A 44 -8.79 -9.58 11.45
CA ASP A 44 -8.80 -9.35 12.89
C ASP A 44 -7.42 -9.68 13.47
N CYS A 45 -7.01 -8.97 14.50
CA CYS A 45 -5.79 -9.22 15.26
C CYS A 45 -5.76 -10.63 15.89
N SER A 46 -6.92 -11.25 16.10
CA SER A 46 -7.02 -12.63 16.59
C SER A 46 -6.40 -13.67 15.63
N MET A 47 -6.18 -13.33 14.36
CA MET A 47 -5.55 -14.22 13.39
C MET A 47 -4.12 -14.61 13.81
N ALA A 48 -3.35 -13.67 14.36
CA ALA A 48 -2.03 -13.96 14.92
C ALA A 48 -2.14 -14.70 16.25
N MET A 49 -3.06 -14.29 17.14
CA MET A 49 -3.26 -14.92 18.44
C MET A 49 -3.74 -16.37 18.34
N ASN A 50 -4.55 -16.70 17.33
CA ASN A 50 -5.06 -18.05 17.07
C ASN A 50 -4.09 -18.92 16.25
N GLY A 51 -2.90 -18.45 15.94
CA GLY A 51 -1.89 -19.18 15.16
C GLY A 51 -2.26 -19.38 13.70
N ILE A 52 -3.21 -18.61 13.15
CA ILE A 52 -3.56 -18.62 11.73
C ILE A 52 -2.45 -17.98 10.92
N ILE A 53 -1.81 -16.95 11.47
CA ILE A 53 -0.63 -16.28 10.92
C ILE A 53 0.42 -16.15 12.04
N GLU A 54 1.69 -16.26 11.66
CA GLU A 54 2.80 -16.10 12.59
C GLU A 54 2.86 -14.68 13.15
N ASP A 55 3.09 -14.55 14.46
CA ASP A 55 3.19 -13.25 15.13
C ASP A 55 4.46 -12.50 14.69
N GLY A 56 4.35 -11.18 14.61
CA GLY A 56 5.42 -10.27 14.20
C GLY A 56 5.01 -9.31 13.10
N THR A 57 6.00 -8.60 12.53
CA THR A 57 5.78 -7.56 11.52
C THR A 57 6.78 -7.73 10.36
N ALA A 58 6.34 -8.36 9.27
CA ALA A 58 7.14 -8.63 8.07
C ALA A 58 6.78 -7.64 6.94
N ILE A 59 7.18 -6.37 7.09
CA ILE A 59 6.87 -5.28 6.13
C ILE A 59 7.37 -5.62 4.73
N GLY A 60 8.61 -6.13 4.62
CA GLY A 60 9.20 -6.48 3.34
C GLY A 60 8.40 -7.56 2.59
N LEU A 61 7.92 -8.60 3.29
CA LEU A 61 7.05 -9.62 2.70
C LEU A 61 5.69 -9.06 2.31
N GLY A 62 5.11 -8.15 3.12
CA GLY A 62 3.85 -7.47 2.82
C GLY A 62 3.94 -6.70 1.49
N ILE A 63 4.98 -5.89 1.33
CA ILE A 63 5.23 -5.13 0.09
C ILE A 63 5.47 -6.08 -1.09
N ALA A 64 6.36 -7.06 -0.95
CA ALA A 64 6.71 -7.99 -2.03
C ALA A 64 5.48 -8.78 -2.51
N ASN A 65 4.61 -9.23 -1.60
CA ASN A 65 3.36 -9.91 -1.94
C ASN A 65 2.41 -8.97 -2.71
N ALA A 66 2.18 -7.75 -2.22
CA ALA A 66 1.34 -6.76 -2.90
C ALA A 66 1.88 -6.43 -4.31
N VAL A 67 3.20 -6.22 -4.45
CA VAL A 67 3.87 -5.96 -5.74
C VAL A 67 3.70 -7.14 -6.68
N SER A 68 3.79 -8.38 -6.18
CA SER A 68 3.61 -9.57 -7.00
C SER A 68 2.22 -9.64 -7.66
N ARG A 69 1.18 -9.07 -7.01
CA ARG A 69 -0.18 -8.97 -7.57
C ARG A 69 -0.31 -7.85 -8.59
N LEU A 70 0.48 -6.78 -8.44
CA LEU A 70 0.43 -5.61 -9.30
C LEU A 70 1.36 -5.69 -10.53
N LYS A 71 2.43 -6.52 -10.47
CA LYS A 71 3.47 -6.55 -11.52
C LYS A 71 2.90 -6.80 -12.92
N GLU A 72 1.91 -7.69 -13.03
CA GLU A 72 1.29 -8.08 -14.31
C GLU A 72 0.11 -7.19 -14.71
N SER A 73 -0.31 -6.28 -13.82
CA SER A 73 -1.41 -5.35 -14.11
C SER A 73 -1.02 -4.41 -15.25
N LYS A 74 -1.95 -4.22 -16.20
CA LYS A 74 -1.82 -3.25 -17.30
C LYS A 74 -2.29 -1.84 -16.92
N ALA A 75 -2.62 -1.61 -15.65
CA ALA A 75 -3.05 -0.31 -15.15
C ALA A 75 -1.96 0.76 -15.39
N LYS A 76 -2.39 1.98 -15.76
CA LYS A 76 -1.49 3.12 -15.95
C LYS A 76 -0.80 3.55 -14.65
N SER A 77 -1.46 3.38 -13.52
CA SER A 77 -0.93 3.62 -12.19
C SER A 77 -1.02 2.34 -11.37
N LYS A 78 0.05 1.99 -10.67
CA LYS A 78 0.14 0.88 -9.74
C LYS A 78 0.62 1.43 -8.41
N VAL A 79 -0.17 1.20 -7.37
CA VAL A 79 0.06 1.79 -6.05
C VAL A 79 -0.11 0.74 -4.96
N VAL A 80 0.80 0.73 -4.01
CA VAL A 80 0.66 0.03 -2.72
C VAL A 80 0.52 1.09 -1.63
N ILE A 81 -0.47 0.97 -0.79
CA ILE A 81 -0.62 1.74 0.44
C ILE A 81 -0.35 0.80 1.60
N LEU A 82 0.78 0.99 2.24
CA LEU A 82 1.22 0.22 3.40
C LEU A 82 0.78 0.93 4.68
N LEU A 83 0.02 0.24 5.54
CA LEU A 83 -0.29 0.69 6.89
C LEU A 83 0.40 -0.21 7.89
N THR A 84 1.10 0.38 8.85
CA THR A 84 1.74 -0.36 9.95
C THR A 84 1.77 0.50 11.22
N ASP A 85 1.66 -0.15 12.36
CA ASP A 85 1.82 0.44 13.69
C ASP A 85 3.11 -0.02 14.39
N GLY A 86 3.89 -0.92 13.73
CA GLY A 86 5.12 -1.49 14.25
C GLY A 86 6.34 -1.33 13.35
N SER A 87 7.48 -1.73 13.88
CA SER A 87 8.75 -1.84 13.15
C SER A 87 8.93 -3.24 12.57
N ASN A 88 9.68 -3.34 11.46
CA ASN A 88 9.96 -4.63 10.83
C ASN A 88 10.83 -5.50 11.74
N ASN A 89 10.31 -6.65 12.14
CA ASN A 89 11.03 -7.60 13.02
C ASN A 89 11.01 -9.05 12.51
N ARG A 90 10.39 -9.31 11.36
CA ARG A 90 10.24 -10.62 10.73
C ARG A 90 10.37 -10.54 9.22
N GLY A 91 10.46 -11.75 8.61
CA GLY A 91 10.49 -11.95 7.16
C GLY A 91 11.89 -11.94 6.55
N ASP A 92 12.07 -12.74 5.49
CA ASP A 92 13.35 -12.95 4.82
C ASP A 92 13.67 -11.84 3.81
N ILE A 93 12.70 -11.00 3.46
CA ILE A 93 12.87 -9.87 2.53
C ILE A 93 12.97 -8.59 3.34
N SER A 94 14.08 -7.86 3.16
CA SER A 94 14.21 -6.56 3.81
C SER A 94 13.20 -5.56 3.22
N PRO A 95 12.67 -4.63 4.03
CA PRO A 95 11.74 -3.61 3.55
C PRO A 95 12.29 -2.77 2.38
N LEU A 96 13.58 -2.43 2.42
CA LEU A 96 14.21 -1.65 1.35
C LEU A 96 14.37 -2.46 0.07
N THR A 97 14.75 -3.74 0.15
CA THR A 97 14.78 -4.63 -1.03
C THR A 97 13.39 -4.75 -1.67
N ALA A 98 12.34 -4.86 -0.86
CA ALA A 98 10.96 -4.90 -1.38
C ALA A 98 10.57 -3.58 -2.06
N ALA A 99 11.01 -2.43 -1.55
CA ALA A 99 10.81 -1.13 -2.18
C ALA A 99 11.54 -1.00 -3.52
N GLU A 100 12.77 -1.50 -3.63
CA GLU A 100 13.52 -1.56 -4.89
C GLU A 100 12.83 -2.45 -5.93
N ILE A 101 12.30 -3.59 -5.51
CA ILE A 101 11.48 -4.47 -6.35
C ILE A 101 10.23 -3.71 -6.82
N ALA A 102 9.53 -3.01 -5.92
CA ALA A 102 8.37 -2.20 -6.28
C ALA A 102 8.70 -1.17 -7.36
N LYS A 103 9.80 -0.43 -7.18
CA LYS A 103 10.29 0.53 -8.17
C LYS A 103 10.57 -0.10 -9.52
N THR A 104 11.22 -1.26 -9.55
CA THR A 104 11.55 -2.00 -10.79
C THR A 104 10.29 -2.34 -11.59
N TYR A 105 9.18 -2.67 -10.91
CA TYR A 105 7.90 -2.95 -11.56
C TYR A 105 7.01 -1.71 -11.76
N GLY A 106 7.53 -0.51 -11.48
CA GLY A 106 6.79 0.75 -11.60
C GLY A 106 5.61 0.85 -10.62
N VAL A 107 5.73 0.21 -9.45
CA VAL A 107 4.75 0.26 -8.36
C VAL A 107 5.21 1.29 -7.34
N ARG A 108 4.39 2.31 -7.09
CA ARG A 108 4.64 3.30 -6.03
C ARG A 108 4.20 2.75 -4.68
N VAL A 109 4.95 3.05 -3.64
CA VAL A 109 4.62 2.62 -2.28
C VAL A 109 4.45 3.85 -1.39
N TYR A 110 3.22 4.09 -0.95
CA TYR A 110 2.92 5.03 0.12
C TYR A 110 2.96 4.31 1.45
N THR A 111 3.66 4.87 2.41
CA THR A 111 3.77 4.28 3.74
C THR A 111 3.07 5.15 4.78
N ILE A 112 2.25 4.54 5.63
CA ILE A 112 1.50 5.22 6.68
C ILE A 112 1.82 4.57 8.01
N GLY A 113 2.54 5.30 8.88
CA GLY A 113 2.72 4.91 10.27
C GLY A 113 1.48 5.27 11.08
N VAL A 114 0.78 4.28 11.63
CA VAL A 114 -0.48 4.47 12.36
C VAL A 114 -0.24 4.33 13.87
N GLY A 115 -0.83 5.23 14.65
CA GLY A 115 -0.74 5.19 16.11
C GLY A 115 0.13 6.30 16.70
N SER A 116 0.29 6.29 18.02
CA SER A 116 1.16 7.21 18.77
C SER A 116 2.37 6.46 19.32
N ASN A 117 3.51 7.12 19.40
CA ASN A 117 4.65 6.59 20.14
C ASN A 117 4.25 6.51 21.62
N GLY A 118 4.53 5.37 22.27
CA GLY A 118 4.16 5.17 23.66
C GLY A 118 4.22 3.72 24.08
N THR A 119 3.38 3.34 25.01
CA THR A 119 3.23 1.95 25.43
C THR A 119 1.84 1.45 25.10
N ALA A 120 1.74 0.22 24.61
CA ALA A 120 0.47 -0.47 24.41
C ALA A 120 0.38 -1.73 25.30
N PRO A 121 -0.82 -2.09 25.76
CA PRO A 121 -1.03 -3.32 26.51
C PRO A 121 -0.89 -4.53 25.58
N TYR A 122 0.17 -5.31 25.77
CA TYR A 122 0.41 -6.55 25.04
C TYR A 122 -0.08 -7.75 25.88
N PRO A 123 -0.91 -8.65 25.33
CA PRO A 123 -1.39 -9.83 26.04
C PRO A 123 -0.26 -10.87 26.17
N TYR A 124 0.18 -11.12 27.39
CA TYR A 124 1.20 -12.11 27.68
C TYR A 124 0.53 -13.36 28.29
N PRO A 125 0.59 -14.54 27.67
CA PRO A 125 0.02 -15.76 28.22
C PRO A 125 0.85 -16.22 29.41
N THR A 126 0.18 -16.42 30.55
CA THR A 126 0.77 -16.96 31.80
C THR A 126 0.01 -18.20 32.25
N VAL A 127 0.59 -18.98 33.19
CA VAL A 127 -0.04 -20.19 33.75
C VAL A 127 -1.39 -19.87 34.44
N GLY A 128 -1.62 -18.60 34.83
CA GLY A 128 -2.86 -18.13 35.45
C GLY A 128 -3.83 -17.40 34.52
N GLY A 129 -3.58 -17.38 33.21
CA GLY A 129 -4.38 -16.64 32.21
C GLY A 129 -3.56 -15.59 31.47
N VAL A 130 -4.25 -14.71 30.73
CA VAL A 130 -3.62 -13.64 29.96
C VAL A 130 -3.36 -12.43 30.86
N GLN A 131 -2.11 -12.02 31.01
CA GLN A 131 -1.72 -10.76 31.65
C GLN A 131 -1.37 -9.73 30.60
N TYR A 132 -1.82 -8.48 30.78
CA TYR A 132 -1.48 -7.37 29.91
C TYR A 132 -0.23 -6.66 30.42
N VAL A 133 0.85 -6.70 29.65
CA VAL A 133 2.10 -6.00 29.93
C VAL A 133 2.22 -4.79 29.03
N GLN A 134 2.56 -3.62 29.60
CA GLN A 134 2.82 -2.42 28.81
C GLN A 134 4.13 -2.57 28.04
N MET A 135 4.06 -2.70 26.73
CA MET A 135 5.23 -2.78 25.86
C MET A 135 5.40 -1.47 25.09
N PRO A 136 6.63 -0.97 24.91
CA PRO A 136 6.86 0.19 24.08
C PRO A 136 6.48 -0.14 22.62
N VAL A 137 5.67 0.73 22.01
CA VAL A 137 5.36 0.70 20.59
C VAL A 137 6.19 1.78 19.93
N GLU A 138 7.14 1.36 19.10
CA GLU A 138 8.01 2.25 18.38
C GLU A 138 7.80 2.01 16.86
N ILE A 139 7.40 3.05 16.16
CA ILE A 139 7.25 3.02 14.72
C ILE A 139 8.58 3.46 14.11
N ASP A 140 9.17 2.61 13.30
CA ASP A 140 10.40 2.93 12.57
C ASP A 140 10.09 3.85 11.38
N GLU A 141 9.91 5.14 11.70
CA GLU A 141 9.61 6.17 10.71
C GLU A 141 10.71 6.30 9.66
N ASN A 142 11.98 6.11 10.05
CA ASN A 142 13.12 6.19 9.14
C ASN A 142 13.02 5.13 8.04
N THR A 143 12.76 3.88 8.41
CA THR A 143 12.58 2.80 7.43
C THR A 143 11.35 3.05 6.55
N LEU A 144 10.23 3.51 7.09
CA LEU A 144 9.04 3.83 6.32
C LEU A 144 9.27 4.96 5.32
N GLN A 145 10.01 6.01 5.71
CA GLN A 145 10.41 7.10 4.82
C GLN A 145 11.31 6.62 3.68
N GLN A 146 12.30 5.77 3.99
CA GLN A 146 13.21 5.21 2.98
C GLN A 146 12.46 4.31 1.98
N ILE A 147 11.53 3.47 2.45
CA ILE A 147 10.67 2.65 1.57
C ILE A 147 9.91 3.55 0.59
N ALA A 148 9.22 4.57 1.11
CA ALA A 148 8.42 5.47 0.30
C ALA A 148 9.27 6.22 -0.73
N GLN A 149 10.41 6.78 -0.32
CA GLN A 149 11.33 7.49 -1.21
C GLN A 149 11.90 6.56 -2.30
N THR A 150 12.30 5.34 -1.94
CA THR A 150 12.85 4.37 -2.88
C THR A 150 11.84 3.99 -3.95
N ALA A 151 10.56 3.83 -3.59
CA ALA A 151 9.48 3.42 -4.48
C ALA A 151 8.64 4.58 -5.02
N ASP A 152 9.20 5.79 -5.12
CA ASP A 152 8.57 7.00 -5.70
C ASP A 152 7.22 7.39 -5.06
N GLY A 153 7.00 7.00 -3.80
CA GLY A 153 5.85 7.37 -2.97
C GLY A 153 6.16 8.43 -1.93
N GLN A 154 5.34 8.48 -0.87
CA GLN A 154 5.51 9.38 0.28
C GLN A 154 5.17 8.67 1.59
N TYR A 155 5.81 9.12 2.67
CA TYR A 155 5.53 8.69 4.03
C TYR A 155 4.54 9.64 4.69
N TYR A 156 3.62 9.08 5.47
CA TYR A 156 2.65 9.81 6.28
C TYR A 156 2.60 9.27 7.70
N ARG A 157 2.24 10.14 8.63
CA ARG A 157 1.96 9.80 10.01
C ARG A 157 0.49 10.04 10.31
N ALA A 158 -0.22 9.01 10.79
CA ALA A 158 -1.62 9.09 11.19
C ALA A 158 -1.78 8.72 12.67
N THR A 159 -2.05 9.72 13.52
CA THR A 159 -2.24 9.55 14.97
C THR A 159 -3.71 9.45 15.35
N SER A 160 -4.64 9.63 14.40
CA SER A 160 -6.07 9.56 14.60
C SER A 160 -6.79 9.14 13.32
N ASN A 161 -8.04 8.70 13.44
CA ASN A 161 -8.89 8.36 12.29
C ASN A 161 -9.13 9.56 11.36
N SER A 162 -9.25 10.78 11.90
CA SER A 162 -9.40 11.99 11.10
C SER A 162 -8.14 12.24 10.27
N LYS A 163 -6.94 12.09 10.90
CA LYS A 163 -5.68 12.26 10.20
C LYS A 163 -5.46 11.19 9.13
N LEU A 164 -5.83 9.96 9.42
CA LEU A 164 -5.77 8.87 8.43
C LEU A 164 -6.67 9.17 7.22
N LYS A 165 -7.85 9.75 7.42
CA LYS A 165 -8.75 10.16 6.34
C LYS A 165 -8.10 11.25 5.46
N GLU A 166 -7.51 12.28 6.08
CA GLU A 166 -6.79 13.34 5.35
C GLU A 166 -5.65 12.74 4.49
N VAL A 167 -4.90 11.78 5.04
CA VAL A 167 -3.81 11.09 4.32
C VAL A 167 -4.34 10.35 3.08
N TYR A 168 -5.45 9.62 3.21
CA TYR A 168 -6.05 8.95 2.05
C TYR A 168 -6.54 9.93 0.99
N GLU A 169 -7.13 11.06 1.38
CA GLU A 169 -7.57 12.11 0.46
C GLU A 169 -6.37 12.75 -0.27
N GLU A 170 -5.24 12.93 0.42
CA GLU A 170 -4.01 13.47 -0.18
C GLU A 170 -3.42 12.48 -1.19
N ILE A 171 -3.32 11.20 -0.85
CA ILE A 171 -2.85 10.15 -1.78
C ILE A 171 -3.74 10.09 -3.02
N ASP A 172 -5.07 10.14 -2.85
CA ASP A 172 -6.01 10.17 -3.97
C ASP A 172 -5.76 11.35 -4.91
N LYS A 173 -5.60 12.53 -4.36
CA LYS A 173 -5.31 13.75 -5.12
C LYS A 173 -3.99 13.66 -5.89
N LEU A 174 -2.93 13.16 -5.26
CA LEU A 174 -1.61 12.98 -5.89
C LEU A 174 -1.67 12.00 -7.06
N GLU A 175 -2.38 10.88 -6.90
CA GLU A 175 -2.48 9.86 -7.94
C GLU A 175 -3.30 10.33 -9.14
N ARG A 176 -4.41 11.02 -8.93
CA ARG A 176 -5.20 11.63 -10.01
C ARG A 176 -4.42 12.69 -10.77
N THR A 177 -3.64 13.52 -10.09
CA THR A 177 -2.80 14.54 -10.71
C THR A 177 -1.72 13.91 -11.60
N LYS A 178 -1.03 12.87 -11.11
CA LYS A 178 0.01 12.15 -11.87
C LYS A 178 -0.54 11.45 -13.12
N LEU A 179 -1.76 10.91 -13.05
CA LEU A 179 -2.42 10.32 -14.22
C LEU A 179 -2.72 11.36 -15.30
N ASN A 180 -3.25 12.51 -14.90
CA ASN A 180 -3.59 13.60 -15.83
C ASN A 180 -2.34 14.12 -16.57
N VAL A 181 -1.22 14.33 -15.87
CA VAL A 181 0.04 14.79 -16.47
C VAL A 181 0.57 13.78 -17.50
N LYS A 182 0.49 12.48 -17.23
CA LYS A 182 0.92 11.45 -18.19
C LYS A 182 0.06 11.41 -19.47
N ASP A 183 -1.22 11.67 -19.35
CA ASP A 183 -2.11 11.72 -20.51
C ASP A 183 -1.84 12.94 -21.41
N PHE A 184 -1.48 14.10 -20.85
CA PHE A 184 -1.08 15.28 -21.61
C PHE A 184 0.26 15.09 -22.34
N SER A 185 1.21 14.38 -21.77
CA SER A 185 2.53 14.16 -22.41
C SER A 185 2.51 13.14 -23.55
N ARG A 186 1.45 12.37 -23.73
CA ARG A 186 1.31 11.35 -24.78
C ARG A 186 0.63 11.83 -26.06
N LYS A 187 0.10 13.04 -26.11
CA LYS A 187 -0.41 13.65 -27.35
C LYS A 187 0.75 14.31 -28.11
N SER A 188 1.68 13.51 -28.64
CA SER A 188 2.51 13.97 -29.75
C SER A 188 1.63 14.00 -31.03
N GLU A 189 1.45 15.16 -31.55
CA GLU A 189 0.71 15.35 -32.80
C GLU A 189 1.55 14.80 -33.96
N GLU A 190 1.36 13.54 -34.32
CA GLU A 190 2.10 12.92 -35.43
C GLU A 190 1.56 13.32 -36.84
N TYR A 191 0.53 14.16 -36.88
CA TYR A 191 -0.08 14.58 -38.17
C TYR A 191 0.85 15.43 -39.05
N MET A 192 1.85 16.10 -38.48
CA MET A 192 2.79 16.94 -39.19
C MET A 192 3.52 16.18 -40.33
N LEU A 193 3.94 14.94 -40.07
CA LEU A 193 4.57 14.09 -41.10
C LEU A 193 3.63 13.82 -42.28
N PHE A 194 2.38 13.50 -41.99
CA PHE A 194 1.37 13.24 -43.04
C PHE A 194 0.94 14.49 -43.75
N ALA A 195 0.88 15.66 -43.09
CA ALA A 195 0.57 16.93 -43.69
C ALA A 195 1.65 17.38 -44.70
N VAL A 196 2.93 17.17 -44.36
CA VAL A 196 4.07 17.47 -45.28
C VAL A 196 4.02 16.56 -46.49
N TRP A 197 3.78 15.27 -46.34
CA TRP A 197 3.64 14.35 -47.48
C TRP A 197 2.43 14.68 -48.36
N ALA A 198 1.31 15.06 -47.77
CA ALA A 198 0.13 15.51 -48.52
C ALA A 198 0.43 16.76 -49.36
N LEU A 199 1.20 17.71 -48.83
CA LEU A 199 1.61 18.92 -49.53
C LEU A 199 2.52 18.61 -50.72
N VAL A 200 3.45 17.67 -50.58
CA VAL A 200 4.36 17.23 -51.63
C VAL A 200 3.63 16.50 -52.76
N CYS A 201 2.53 15.80 -52.47
CA CYS A 201 1.72 15.12 -53.52
C CYS A 201 0.78 16.03 -54.30
N VAL A 202 0.58 17.28 -53.87
CA VAL A 202 -0.33 18.26 -54.53
C VAL A 202 0.44 19.22 -55.47
N ILE A 203 1.78 19.22 -55.39
CA ILE A 203 2.68 19.98 -56.30
C ILE A 203 3.21 19.04 -57.36
#